data_ea17bc4635ab2bf84a74acbd1b367dca
#
_entry.id   ea17bc4635ab2bf84a74acbd1b367dca
#
_cell.length_a   1.000
_cell.length_b   1.000
_cell.length_c   1.000
_cell.angle_alpha   90.00
_cell.angle_beta   90.00
_cell.angle_gamma   90.00
#
_symmetry.space_group_name_H-M   'P 1'
#
loop_
_entity.id
_entity.type
_entity.pdbx_description
1 polymer ?
#
loop_
_entity_poly.entity_id
_entity_poly.type
_entity_poly.pdbx_seq_one_letter_code
_entity_poly.pdbx_strand_id
1 'polypeptide(L)'
;MKGIVLAGGSGTRLYPLTMVTSKQLLPVYDKPMIYYPLSTLMLAGIRDILIISTPTDLPNFERLLGDGSAMGLNLSYKVQPSPDGLAQAFILGEEFIGNDCCAMVLGDNIFYGNGFSPLLKAAVKNAEENGRASVFGYYVEDPERFGVVEFDESGKVISVEEKPKEPKSNYAITGLYFYDNRVSGFAKVQKPSARGELEITDLNKTYLDKGELDVKLLGRGFAWLDTGTMDSLIEAGEFVKMVENRQGIQISAVEEIAYKNGWITKEKLLESAAKYGKSPYGQHLRKVAEGKIKY
;
A
#
# COMPACT_ATOMS: atom_id res chain seq x y z
N MET A 1 -4.52 -4.20 14.60
CA MET A 1 -3.65 -4.47 13.42
C MET A 1 -2.61 -3.37 13.25
N LYS A 2 -1.39 -3.71 12.91
CA LYS A 2 -0.29 -2.81 12.52
C LYS A 2 -0.19 -2.69 11.00
N GLY A 3 0.41 -1.61 10.50
CA GLY A 3 0.63 -1.40 9.07
C GLY A 3 2.11 -1.27 8.72
N ILE A 4 2.51 -1.74 7.55
CA ILE A 4 3.85 -1.52 6.98
C ILE A 4 3.67 -0.87 5.60
N VAL A 5 4.37 0.23 5.36
CA VAL A 5 4.61 0.74 4.01
C VAL A 5 6.04 0.39 3.64
N LEU A 6 6.21 -0.50 2.67
CA LEU A 6 7.54 -0.86 2.17
C LEU A 6 7.94 0.09 1.04
N ALA A 7 8.79 1.05 1.38
CA ALA A 7 9.28 2.11 0.50
C ALA A 7 10.79 1.96 0.22
N GLY A 8 11.25 0.72 0.10
CA GLY A 8 12.62 0.36 -0.24
C GLY A 8 12.85 0.22 -1.75
N GLY A 9 14.02 -0.30 -2.10
CA GLY A 9 14.42 -0.57 -3.48
C GLY A 9 15.20 0.58 -4.12
N SER A 10 16.06 0.24 -5.09
CA SER A 10 16.97 1.17 -5.75
C SER A 10 16.31 2.08 -6.81
N GLY A 11 15.09 1.76 -7.24
CA GLY A 11 14.36 2.54 -8.25
C GLY A 11 15.06 2.66 -9.62
N THR A 12 16.00 1.77 -9.95
CA THR A 12 16.87 1.87 -11.15
C THR A 12 16.10 1.96 -12.46
N ARG A 13 14.91 1.37 -12.55
CA ARG A 13 14.04 1.47 -13.73
C ARG A 13 13.55 2.91 -14.02
N LEU A 14 13.65 3.80 -13.02
CA LEU A 14 13.27 5.21 -13.11
C LEU A 14 14.49 6.15 -13.17
N TYR A 15 15.69 5.63 -13.43
CA TYR A 15 16.84 6.51 -13.66
C TYR A 15 16.65 7.38 -14.91
N PRO A 16 17.04 8.67 -14.88
CA PRO A 16 17.78 9.36 -13.80
C PRO A 16 16.92 9.97 -12.67
N LEU A 17 15.59 9.88 -12.69
CA LEU A 17 14.70 10.53 -11.70
C LEU A 17 15.01 10.12 -10.26
N THR A 18 15.42 8.87 -10.06
CA THR A 18 15.66 8.27 -8.73
C THR A 18 17.14 8.22 -8.33
N MET A 19 18.02 8.95 -9.04
CA MET A 19 19.45 8.97 -8.67
C MET A 19 19.73 9.69 -7.35
N VAL A 20 18.86 10.58 -6.92
CA VAL A 20 19.04 11.42 -5.72
C VAL A 20 17.82 11.40 -4.78
N THR A 21 16.83 10.57 -5.07
CA THR A 21 15.62 10.48 -4.26
C THR A 21 14.95 9.12 -4.43
N SER A 22 14.25 8.69 -3.39
CA SER A 22 13.39 7.50 -3.47
C SER A 22 12.28 7.68 -4.50
N LYS A 23 11.94 6.60 -5.21
CA LYS A 23 10.79 6.56 -6.11
C LYS A 23 9.50 7.03 -5.43
N GLN A 24 9.29 6.62 -4.20
CA GLN A 24 8.08 6.92 -3.43
C GLN A 24 7.97 8.39 -2.97
N LEU A 25 9.03 9.18 -3.19
CA LEU A 25 9.03 10.64 -2.99
C LEU A 25 8.78 11.41 -4.28
N LEU A 26 8.80 10.75 -5.45
CA LEU A 26 8.42 11.38 -6.71
C LEU A 26 6.95 11.82 -6.67
N PRO A 27 6.62 12.93 -7.34
CA PRO A 27 5.24 13.39 -7.41
C PRO A 27 4.40 12.47 -8.30
N VAL A 28 3.20 12.14 -7.85
CA VAL A 28 2.13 11.60 -8.68
C VAL A 28 1.02 12.64 -8.67
N TYR A 29 0.97 13.43 -9.72
CA TYR A 29 0.15 14.62 -9.91
C TYR A 29 0.38 15.70 -8.84
N ASP A 30 -0.37 15.73 -7.75
CA ASP A 30 -0.42 16.84 -6.78
C ASP A 30 0.27 16.55 -5.44
N LYS A 31 0.73 15.32 -5.22
CA LYS A 31 1.35 14.90 -3.95
C LYS A 31 2.44 13.83 -4.14
N PRO A 32 3.35 13.63 -3.17
CA PRO A 32 4.32 12.55 -3.21
C PRO A 32 3.65 11.18 -3.24
N MET A 33 4.23 10.25 -4.00
CA MET A 33 3.69 8.89 -4.19
C MET A 33 3.36 8.17 -2.88
N ILE A 34 4.16 8.34 -1.83
CA ILE A 34 3.98 7.69 -0.52
C ILE A 34 2.60 7.96 0.13
N TYR A 35 1.94 9.07 -0.22
CA TYR A 35 0.61 9.41 0.32
C TYR A 35 -0.46 8.39 -0.10
N TYR A 36 -0.34 7.79 -1.28
CA TYR A 36 -1.32 6.83 -1.80
C TYR A 36 -1.31 5.51 -1.00
N PRO A 37 -0.19 4.79 -0.85
CA PRO A 37 -0.16 3.59 -0.02
C PRO A 37 -0.45 3.90 1.46
N LEU A 38 0.02 5.04 1.98
CA LEU A 38 -0.31 5.46 3.34
C LEU A 38 -1.83 5.60 3.52
N SER A 39 -2.50 6.27 2.58
CA SER A 39 -3.96 6.42 2.60
C SER A 39 -4.70 5.09 2.54
N THR A 40 -4.16 4.09 1.83
CA THR A 40 -4.74 2.74 1.74
C THR A 40 -4.81 2.09 3.12
N LEU A 41 -3.74 2.15 3.92
CA LEU A 41 -3.75 1.66 5.29
C LEU A 41 -4.71 2.46 6.20
N MET A 42 -4.78 3.79 6.00
CA MET A 42 -5.71 4.65 6.74
C MET A 42 -7.18 4.31 6.43
N LEU A 43 -7.52 4.00 5.18
CA LEU A 43 -8.85 3.55 4.77
C LEU A 43 -9.21 2.18 5.37
N ALA A 44 -8.23 1.34 5.65
CA ALA A 44 -8.39 0.10 6.41
C ALA A 44 -8.63 0.33 7.90
N GLY A 45 -8.44 1.55 8.41
CA GLY A 45 -8.56 1.90 9.83
C GLY A 45 -7.26 1.73 10.62
N ILE A 46 -6.12 1.54 9.95
CA ILE A 46 -4.82 1.31 10.58
C ILE A 46 -4.14 2.64 10.88
N ARG A 47 -3.68 2.84 12.13
CA ARG A 47 -3.04 4.07 12.60
C ARG A 47 -1.57 3.90 12.97
N ASP A 48 -1.19 2.73 13.47
CA ASP A 48 0.21 2.41 13.81
C ASP A 48 0.88 1.87 12.56
N ILE A 49 1.77 2.66 11.96
CA ILE A 49 2.36 2.35 10.65
C ILE A 49 3.88 2.47 10.70
N LEU A 50 4.57 1.44 10.22
CA LEU A 50 6.01 1.39 10.05
C LEU A 50 6.36 1.69 8.60
N ILE A 51 7.17 2.72 8.38
CA ILE A 51 7.78 3.01 7.08
C ILE A 51 9.14 2.32 7.01
N ILE A 52 9.31 1.42 6.05
CA ILE A 52 10.58 0.73 5.82
C ILE A 52 11.19 1.28 4.54
N SER A 53 12.42 1.80 4.62
CA SER A 53 13.11 2.37 3.46
C SER A 53 14.62 2.17 3.53
N THR A 54 15.32 2.56 2.46
CA THR A 54 16.78 2.50 2.38
C THR A 54 17.44 3.42 3.40
N PRO A 55 18.70 3.17 3.81
CA PRO A 55 19.42 4.08 4.71
C PRO A 55 19.50 5.52 4.20
N THR A 56 19.60 5.69 2.88
CA THR A 56 19.75 7.01 2.23
C THR A 56 18.43 7.78 2.20
N ASP A 57 17.31 7.09 1.98
CA ASP A 57 16.01 7.75 1.76
C ASP A 57 15.17 7.91 3.03
N LEU A 58 15.37 7.05 4.03
CA LEU A 58 14.56 7.06 5.26
C LEU A 58 14.50 8.44 5.94
N PRO A 59 15.59 9.23 6.05
CA PRO A 59 15.54 10.57 6.63
C PRO A 59 14.63 11.54 5.87
N ASN A 60 14.44 11.33 4.56
CA ASN A 60 13.54 12.15 3.76
C ASN A 60 12.07 11.83 4.05
N PHE A 61 11.73 10.56 4.31
CA PHE A 61 10.39 10.17 4.76
C PHE A 61 10.10 10.72 6.15
N GLU A 62 11.05 10.64 7.09
CA GLU A 62 10.91 11.21 8.43
C GLU A 62 10.68 12.73 8.36
N ARG A 63 11.42 13.44 7.51
CA ARG A 63 11.24 14.89 7.31
C ARG A 63 9.89 15.23 6.69
N LEU A 64 9.38 14.41 5.76
CA LEU A 64 8.11 14.64 5.08
C LEU A 64 6.91 14.37 5.97
N LEU A 65 6.90 13.23 6.67
CA LEU A 65 5.75 12.69 7.37
C LEU A 65 5.77 12.94 8.88
N GLY A 66 6.95 13.25 9.46
CA GLY A 66 7.12 13.43 10.89
C GLY A 66 6.77 12.19 11.69
N ASP A 67 6.20 12.37 12.86
CA ASP A 67 5.70 11.30 13.73
C ASP A 67 4.27 10.82 13.35
N GLY A 68 3.66 11.42 12.33
CA GLY A 68 2.32 11.11 11.87
C GLY A 68 1.20 11.84 12.63
N SER A 69 1.48 12.51 13.73
CA SER A 69 0.47 13.16 14.59
C SER A 69 -0.38 14.20 13.86
N ALA A 70 0.19 14.88 12.84
CA ALA A 70 -0.54 15.82 11.99
C ALA A 70 -1.67 15.15 11.18
N MET A 71 -1.56 13.84 10.94
CA MET A 71 -2.51 13.00 10.21
C MET A 71 -3.24 12.02 11.15
N GLY A 72 -3.11 12.18 12.45
CA GLY A 72 -3.72 11.28 13.44
C GLY A 72 -3.15 9.86 13.43
N LEU A 73 -1.92 9.70 12.93
CA LEU A 73 -1.18 8.45 12.85
C LEU A 73 -0.08 8.38 13.91
N ASN A 74 0.42 7.17 14.16
CA ASN A 74 1.65 6.89 14.90
C ASN A 74 2.64 6.26 13.91
N LEU A 75 3.57 7.06 13.38
CA LEU A 75 4.56 6.60 12.42
C LEU A 75 5.85 6.17 13.13
N SER A 76 6.36 5.02 12.71
CA SER A 76 7.68 4.52 13.06
C SER A 76 8.49 4.31 11.78
N TYR A 77 9.81 4.24 11.92
CA TYR A 77 10.72 4.18 10.77
C TYR A 77 11.76 3.10 10.98
N LYS A 78 12.07 2.33 9.93
CA LYS A 78 13.06 1.25 9.97
C LYS A 78 13.88 1.22 8.70
N VAL A 79 15.18 1.10 8.85
CA VAL A 79 16.10 0.93 7.71
C VAL A 79 16.00 -0.49 7.17
N GLN A 80 15.87 -0.61 5.85
CA GLN A 80 16.12 -1.84 5.08
C GLN A 80 17.55 -1.75 4.53
N PRO A 81 18.51 -2.51 5.08
CA PRO A 81 19.92 -2.40 4.70
C PRO A 81 20.19 -2.94 3.29
N SER A 82 19.44 -3.95 2.84
CA SER A 82 19.53 -4.57 1.53
C SER A 82 18.13 -5.02 1.04
N PRO A 83 17.87 -5.01 -0.27
CA PRO A 83 16.56 -5.38 -0.81
C PRO A 83 16.43 -6.90 -0.99
N ASP A 84 16.39 -7.65 0.12
CA ASP A 84 16.42 -9.13 0.12
C ASP A 84 15.04 -9.75 -0.10
N GLY A 85 14.09 -9.01 -0.66
CA GLY A 85 12.75 -9.45 -0.99
C GLY A 85 11.65 -8.80 -0.13
N LEU A 86 10.40 -8.93 -0.57
CA LEU A 86 9.28 -8.25 0.09
C LEU A 86 8.95 -8.83 1.47
N ALA A 87 9.11 -10.16 1.65
CA ALA A 87 8.83 -10.81 2.92
C ALA A 87 9.82 -10.41 4.03
N GLN A 88 11.01 -9.88 3.68
CA GLN A 88 11.97 -9.31 4.65
C GLN A 88 11.34 -8.21 5.51
N ALA A 89 10.35 -7.48 4.98
CA ALA A 89 9.67 -6.42 5.73
C ALA A 89 9.06 -6.91 7.06
N PHE A 90 8.55 -8.14 7.10
CA PHE A 90 7.98 -8.72 8.31
C PHE A 90 9.04 -9.17 9.32
N ILE A 91 10.26 -9.50 8.86
CA ILE A 91 11.40 -9.80 9.72
C ILE A 91 11.92 -8.49 10.33
N LEU A 92 12.12 -7.46 9.53
CA LEU A 92 12.56 -6.13 9.97
C LEU A 92 11.56 -5.47 10.92
N GLY A 93 10.28 -5.67 10.64
CA GLY A 93 9.16 -5.12 11.40
C GLY A 93 8.71 -5.96 12.59
N GLU A 94 9.34 -7.08 12.91
CA GLU A 94 8.88 -8.02 13.94
C GLU A 94 8.62 -7.38 15.29
N GLU A 95 9.56 -6.59 15.79
CA GLU A 95 9.43 -5.89 17.06
C GLU A 95 8.24 -4.91 17.05
N PHE A 96 8.03 -4.20 15.93
CA PHE A 96 6.91 -3.29 15.74
C PHE A 96 5.58 -4.04 15.66
N ILE A 97 5.53 -5.15 14.94
CA ILE A 97 4.34 -5.99 14.79
C ILE A 97 3.96 -6.61 16.14
N GLY A 98 4.95 -7.17 16.86
CA GLY A 98 4.71 -7.84 18.13
C GLY A 98 3.73 -9.01 17.97
N ASN A 99 2.65 -8.99 18.74
CA ASN A 99 1.59 -10.00 18.70
C ASN A 99 0.38 -9.57 17.85
N ASP A 100 0.47 -8.45 17.15
CA ASP A 100 -0.63 -7.92 16.34
C ASP A 100 -0.64 -8.57 14.93
N CYS A 101 -1.82 -8.57 14.29
CA CYS A 101 -1.93 -8.80 12.86
C CYS A 101 -1.28 -7.65 12.10
N CYS A 102 -0.83 -7.90 10.86
CA CYS A 102 -0.10 -6.92 10.07
C CYS A 102 -0.62 -6.81 8.65
N ALA A 103 -0.87 -5.58 8.20
CA ALA A 103 -1.06 -5.27 6.80
C ALA A 103 0.22 -4.68 6.21
N MET A 104 0.55 -5.02 4.97
CA MET A 104 1.64 -4.40 4.22
C MET A 104 1.12 -3.89 2.88
N VAL A 105 1.58 -2.69 2.52
CA VAL A 105 1.37 -2.11 1.19
C VAL A 105 2.72 -1.70 0.59
N LEU A 106 2.88 -1.97 -0.71
CA LEU A 106 4.07 -1.51 -1.43
C LEU A 106 3.97 0.00 -1.68
N GLY A 107 5.06 0.69 -1.43
CA GLY A 107 5.15 2.15 -1.45
C GLY A 107 4.93 2.81 -2.81
N ASP A 108 4.89 2.02 -3.89
CA ASP A 108 4.68 2.43 -5.28
C ASP A 108 3.34 1.98 -5.86
N ASN A 109 2.45 1.44 -5.03
CA ASN A 109 1.13 0.99 -5.46
C ASN A 109 0.05 2.02 -5.12
N ILE A 110 -0.77 2.35 -6.11
CA ILE A 110 -1.88 3.27 -6.01
C ILE A 110 -3.17 2.48 -6.22
N PHE A 111 -4.12 2.64 -5.32
CA PHE A 111 -5.43 2.02 -5.39
C PHE A 111 -6.52 3.09 -5.42
N TYR A 112 -7.48 2.92 -6.30
CA TYR A 112 -8.67 3.76 -6.34
C TYR A 112 -9.89 2.92 -6.72
N GLY A 113 -11.01 3.14 -6.04
CA GLY A 113 -12.26 2.45 -6.37
C GLY A 113 -13.35 2.72 -5.35
N ASN A 114 -14.58 2.71 -5.83
CA ASN A 114 -15.74 2.82 -4.95
C ASN A 114 -15.90 1.55 -4.09
N GLY A 115 -16.20 1.70 -2.81
CA GLY A 115 -16.35 0.58 -1.90
C GLY A 115 -15.02 -0.04 -1.44
N PHE A 116 -13.87 0.62 -1.65
CA PHE A 116 -12.57 0.06 -1.28
C PHE A 116 -12.40 -0.06 0.25
N SER A 117 -12.77 0.96 1.03
CA SER A 117 -12.64 0.91 2.50
C SER A 117 -13.39 -0.27 3.16
N PRO A 118 -14.63 -0.61 2.81
CA PRO A 118 -15.27 -1.84 3.30
C PRO A 118 -14.51 -3.13 2.98
N LEU A 119 -13.92 -3.24 1.78
CA LEU A 119 -13.11 -4.42 1.40
C LEU A 119 -11.85 -4.54 2.25
N LEU A 120 -11.17 -3.40 2.51
CA LEU A 120 -10.00 -3.35 3.38
C LEU A 120 -10.35 -3.74 4.82
N LYS A 121 -11.42 -3.19 5.38
CA LYS A 121 -11.90 -3.52 6.73
C LYS A 121 -12.30 -4.98 6.87
N ALA A 122 -12.87 -5.58 5.81
CA ALA A 122 -13.16 -7.01 5.78
C ALA A 122 -11.88 -7.86 5.78
N ALA A 123 -10.79 -7.40 5.14
CA ALA A 123 -9.49 -8.08 5.19
C ALA A 123 -8.84 -7.95 6.58
N VAL A 124 -8.93 -6.79 7.23
CA VAL A 124 -8.52 -6.60 8.64
C VAL A 124 -9.24 -7.59 9.54
N LYS A 125 -10.57 -7.63 9.47
CA LYS A 125 -11.40 -8.54 10.26
C LYS A 125 -11.05 -10.01 10.03
N ASN A 126 -10.81 -10.39 8.77
CA ASN A 126 -10.43 -11.74 8.41
C ASN A 126 -9.11 -12.18 9.06
N ALA A 127 -8.12 -11.30 9.10
CA ALA A 127 -6.85 -11.58 9.76
C ALA A 127 -6.99 -11.65 11.29
N GLU A 128 -7.73 -10.70 11.90
CA GLU A 128 -7.85 -10.58 13.37
C GLU A 128 -8.76 -11.64 13.99
N GLU A 129 -9.89 -11.97 13.33
CA GLU A 129 -10.89 -12.88 13.90
C GLU A 129 -10.73 -14.32 13.42
N ASN A 130 -10.24 -14.53 12.18
CA ASN A 130 -10.18 -15.85 11.55
C ASN A 130 -8.76 -16.39 11.40
N GLY A 131 -7.71 -15.60 11.69
CA GLY A 131 -6.32 -15.98 11.52
C GLY A 131 -5.95 -16.31 10.07
N ARG A 132 -6.57 -15.62 9.09
CA ARG A 132 -6.40 -15.89 7.66
C ARG A 132 -5.71 -14.72 6.96
N ALA A 133 -4.88 -15.03 5.98
CA ALA A 133 -4.33 -14.02 5.09
C ALA A 133 -5.37 -13.56 4.06
N SER A 134 -5.30 -12.28 3.68
CA SER A 134 -6.07 -11.73 2.57
C SER A 134 -5.15 -10.96 1.63
N VAL A 135 -5.22 -11.26 0.33
CA VAL A 135 -4.55 -10.55 -0.75
C VAL A 135 -5.56 -10.11 -1.80
N PHE A 136 -5.16 -9.21 -2.69
CA PHE A 136 -6.06 -8.65 -3.71
C PHE A 136 -5.57 -9.02 -5.09
N GLY A 137 -6.46 -9.62 -5.89
CA GLY A 137 -6.22 -9.97 -7.29
C GLY A 137 -6.79 -8.91 -8.22
N TYR A 138 -6.06 -8.58 -9.28
CA TYR A 138 -6.45 -7.64 -10.31
C TYR A 138 -6.16 -8.20 -11.69
N TYR A 139 -7.11 -8.06 -12.62
CA TYR A 139 -6.93 -8.53 -14.00
C TYR A 139 -5.94 -7.64 -14.75
N VAL A 140 -4.91 -8.24 -15.37
CA VAL A 140 -3.88 -7.55 -16.16
C VAL A 140 -3.64 -8.30 -17.49
N GLU A 141 -3.11 -7.61 -18.48
CA GLU A 141 -2.78 -8.19 -19.77
C GLU A 141 -1.36 -8.80 -19.82
N ASP A 142 -0.50 -8.45 -18.83
CA ASP A 142 0.90 -8.86 -18.72
C ASP A 142 1.20 -9.54 -17.36
N PRO A 143 0.48 -10.65 -17.03
CA PRO A 143 0.53 -11.27 -15.69
C PRO A 143 1.92 -11.83 -15.32
N GLU A 144 2.77 -12.16 -16.29
CA GLU A 144 4.12 -12.70 -16.07
C GLU A 144 5.06 -11.75 -15.31
N ARG A 145 4.66 -10.50 -15.13
CA ARG A 145 5.44 -9.51 -14.36
C ARG A 145 5.20 -9.60 -12.86
N PHE A 146 4.16 -10.30 -12.43
CA PHE A 146 3.61 -10.27 -11.07
C PHE A 146 3.54 -11.67 -10.46
N GLY A 147 3.20 -11.74 -9.19
CA GLY A 147 2.64 -12.95 -8.60
C GLY A 147 1.27 -13.22 -9.20
N VAL A 148 1.04 -14.42 -9.71
CA VAL A 148 -0.21 -14.81 -10.39
C VAL A 148 -0.98 -15.78 -9.53
N VAL A 149 -2.29 -15.58 -9.43
CA VAL A 149 -3.20 -16.48 -8.73
C VAL A 149 -4.01 -17.32 -9.72
N GLU A 150 -4.16 -18.61 -9.43
CA GLU A 150 -4.99 -19.54 -10.20
C GLU A 150 -6.23 -19.94 -9.39
N PHE A 151 -7.37 -20.01 -10.06
CA PHE A 151 -8.64 -20.41 -9.45
C PHE A 151 -9.17 -21.70 -10.09
N ASP A 152 -9.86 -22.52 -9.32
CA ASP A 152 -10.67 -23.60 -9.85
C ASP A 152 -12.02 -23.07 -10.41
N GLU A 153 -12.83 -23.99 -10.97
CA GLU A 153 -14.15 -23.67 -11.53
C GLU A 153 -15.13 -23.09 -10.50
N SER A 154 -14.90 -23.33 -9.22
CA SER A 154 -15.72 -22.79 -8.12
C SER A 154 -15.27 -21.38 -7.68
N GLY A 155 -14.15 -20.87 -8.22
CA GLY A 155 -13.52 -19.62 -7.83
C GLY A 155 -12.63 -19.72 -6.59
N LYS A 156 -12.31 -20.93 -6.15
CA LYS A 156 -11.36 -21.16 -5.05
C LYS A 156 -9.93 -21.06 -5.57
N VAL A 157 -9.06 -20.42 -4.80
CA VAL A 157 -7.62 -20.33 -5.10
C VAL A 157 -6.99 -21.71 -4.97
N ILE A 158 -6.27 -22.14 -6.00
CA ILE A 158 -5.58 -23.44 -6.06
C ILE A 158 -4.07 -23.30 -6.18
N SER A 159 -3.57 -22.20 -6.76
CA SER A 159 -2.14 -21.93 -6.79
C SER A 159 -1.83 -20.43 -6.80
N VAL A 160 -0.63 -20.09 -6.35
CA VAL A 160 0.00 -18.77 -6.54
C VAL A 160 1.43 -18.99 -7.02
N GLU A 161 1.88 -18.22 -8.02
CA GLU A 161 3.19 -18.37 -8.65
C GLU A 161 3.84 -17.01 -8.90
N GLU A 162 5.11 -16.87 -8.50
CA GLU A 162 5.87 -15.62 -8.71
C GLU A 162 6.42 -15.55 -10.12
N LYS A 163 6.01 -14.53 -10.87
CA LYS A 163 6.50 -14.22 -12.24
C LYS A 163 6.61 -15.45 -13.13
N PRO A 164 5.52 -16.19 -13.32
CA PRO A 164 5.53 -17.41 -14.12
C PRO A 164 5.85 -17.09 -15.57
N LYS A 165 6.64 -17.96 -16.24
CA LYS A 165 6.89 -17.85 -17.67
C LYS A 165 5.65 -18.13 -18.51
N GLU A 166 4.79 -18.99 -18.01
CA GLU A 166 3.51 -19.39 -18.60
C GLU A 166 2.42 -19.19 -17.56
N PRO A 167 1.85 -17.95 -17.47
CA PRO A 167 0.82 -17.63 -16.47
C PRO A 167 -0.44 -18.49 -16.65
N LYS A 168 -0.95 -19.05 -15.57
CA LYS A 168 -2.18 -19.86 -15.58
C LYS A 168 -3.45 -19.03 -15.54
N SER A 169 -3.34 -17.75 -15.25
CA SER A 169 -4.44 -16.80 -15.29
C SER A 169 -3.90 -15.38 -15.55
N ASN A 170 -4.82 -14.43 -15.79
CA ASN A 170 -4.52 -13.01 -15.90
C ASN A 170 -4.70 -12.24 -14.58
N TYR A 171 -4.88 -12.94 -13.45
CA TYR A 171 -5.07 -12.28 -12.18
C TYR A 171 -3.75 -12.13 -11.42
N ALA A 172 -3.21 -10.91 -11.45
CA ALA A 172 -2.04 -10.51 -10.67
C ALA A 172 -2.40 -10.27 -9.21
N ILE A 173 -1.54 -10.70 -8.27
CA ILE A 173 -1.62 -10.29 -6.86
C ILE A 173 -1.04 -8.89 -6.76
N THR A 174 -1.83 -7.95 -6.26
CA THR A 174 -1.42 -6.56 -6.07
C THR A 174 -0.47 -6.41 -4.88
N GLY A 175 0.17 -5.25 -4.76
CA GLY A 175 1.08 -4.95 -3.64
C GLY A 175 0.36 -4.58 -2.33
N LEU A 176 -0.68 -5.32 -1.95
CA LEU A 176 -1.46 -5.10 -0.73
C LEU A 176 -1.80 -6.42 -0.05
N TYR A 177 -1.36 -6.59 1.19
CA TYR A 177 -1.37 -7.84 1.91
C TYR A 177 -1.87 -7.65 3.33
N PHE A 178 -2.68 -8.59 3.84
CA PHE A 178 -3.15 -8.64 5.22
C PHE A 178 -2.88 -10.02 5.80
N TYR A 179 -2.19 -10.08 6.93
CA TYR A 179 -1.79 -11.30 7.58
C TYR A 179 -2.12 -11.28 9.07
N ASP A 180 -2.25 -12.45 9.65
CA ASP A 180 -2.33 -12.61 11.10
C ASP A 180 -0.96 -12.42 11.78
N ASN A 181 -0.90 -12.60 13.09
CA ASN A 181 0.29 -12.40 13.90
C ASN A 181 1.42 -13.44 13.69
N ARG A 182 1.18 -14.49 12.90
CA ARG A 182 2.20 -15.54 12.59
C ARG A 182 3.13 -15.11 11.45
N VAL A 183 2.82 -14.04 10.75
CA VAL A 183 3.51 -13.62 9.52
C VAL A 183 5.03 -13.48 9.68
N SER A 184 5.50 -12.86 10.78
CA SER A 184 6.94 -12.71 11.03
C SER A 184 7.62 -14.06 11.25
N GLY A 185 6.96 -15.00 11.93
CA GLY A 185 7.44 -16.36 12.12
C GLY A 185 7.56 -17.13 10.80
N PHE A 186 6.57 -17.01 9.92
CA PHE A 186 6.62 -17.63 8.60
C PHE A 186 7.70 -17.02 7.70
N ALA A 187 7.85 -15.70 7.72
CA ALA A 187 8.89 -15.02 6.96
C ALA A 187 10.31 -15.43 7.39
N LYS A 188 10.55 -15.64 8.67
CA LYS A 188 11.87 -16.06 9.21
C LYS A 188 12.34 -17.43 8.77
N VAL A 189 11.42 -18.37 8.57
CA VAL A 189 11.76 -19.74 8.15
C VAL A 189 11.77 -19.93 6.64
N GLN A 190 11.38 -18.90 5.90
CA GLN A 190 11.38 -18.88 4.45
C GLN A 190 12.81 -18.97 3.90
N LYS A 191 13.00 -19.70 2.82
CA LYS A 191 14.26 -19.76 2.09
C LYS A 191 14.24 -18.77 0.92
N PRO A 192 15.36 -18.10 0.63
CA PRO A 192 15.47 -17.28 -0.56
C PRO A 192 15.17 -18.08 -1.83
N SER A 193 14.49 -17.45 -2.78
CA SER A 193 14.22 -18.00 -4.10
C SER A 193 15.50 -18.15 -4.94
N ALA A 194 15.38 -18.69 -6.14
CA ALA A 194 16.48 -18.73 -7.11
C ALA A 194 17.03 -17.32 -7.47
N ARG A 195 16.27 -16.26 -7.20
CA ARG A 195 16.69 -14.86 -7.35
C ARG A 195 17.44 -14.30 -6.13
N GLY A 196 17.55 -15.10 -5.05
CA GLY A 196 18.13 -14.67 -3.78
C GLY A 196 17.20 -13.83 -2.91
N GLU A 197 15.90 -13.76 -3.25
CA GLU A 197 14.91 -12.93 -2.58
C GLU A 197 13.96 -13.77 -1.69
N LEU A 198 13.54 -13.20 -0.56
CA LEU A 198 12.43 -13.71 0.27
C LEU A 198 11.11 -13.26 -0.38
N GLU A 199 10.55 -14.14 -1.22
CA GLU A 199 9.39 -13.80 -2.04
C GLU A 199 8.12 -13.71 -1.23
N ILE A 200 7.33 -12.67 -1.46
CA ILE A 200 6.01 -12.54 -0.82
C ILE A 200 5.06 -13.64 -1.31
N THR A 201 5.24 -14.13 -2.53
CA THR A 201 4.45 -15.21 -3.10
C THR A 201 4.67 -16.52 -2.36
N ASP A 202 5.88 -16.81 -1.88
CA ASP A 202 6.15 -18.01 -1.08
C ASP A 202 5.54 -17.89 0.33
N LEU A 203 5.48 -16.68 0.87
CA LEU A 203 4.73 -16.41 2.09
C LEU A 203 3.23 -16.66 1.89
N ASN A 204 2.65 -16.19 0.77
CA ASN A 204 1.27 -16.47 0.41
C ASN A 204 1.00 -17.97 0.22
N LYS A 205 1.94 -18.73 -0.39
CA LYS A 205 1.85 -20.19 -0.49
C LYS A 205 1.76 -20.86 0.88
N THR A 206 2.53 -20.37 1.86
CA THR A 206 2.48 -20.92 3.23
C THR A 206 1.07 -20.84 3.82
N TYR A 207 0.33 -19.75 3.56
CA TYR A 207 -1.07 -19.62 3.96
C TYR A 207 -2.01 -20.45 3.08
N LEU A 208 -1.75 -20.51 1.76
CA LEU A 208 -2.55 -21.33 0.83
C LEU A 208 -2.52 -22.81 1.19
N ASP A 209 -1.33 -23.36 1.47
CA ASP A 209 -1.11 -24.77 1.84
C ASP A 209 -1.84 -25.15 3.15
N LYS A 210 -2.08 -24.17 4.02
CA LYS A 210 -2.89 -24.32 5.24
C LYS A 210 -4.39 -24.12 5.00
N GLY A 211 -4.79 -23.76 3.78
CA GLY A 211 -6.17 -23.39 3.48
C GLY A 211 -6.60 -22.04 4.08
N GLU A 212 -5.65 -21.19 4.41
CA GLU A 212 -5.83 -19.93 5.14
C GLU A 212 -5.55 -18.67 4.28
N LEU A 213 -5.47 -18.78 2.96
CA LEU A 213 -5.33 -17.66 2.02
C LEU A 213 -6.67 -17.34 1.37
N ASP A 214 -7.10 -16.10 1.51
CA ASP A 214 -8.24 -15.54 0.77
C ASP A 214 -7.74 -14.55 -0.28
N VAL A 215 -8.26 -14.66 -1.51
CA VAL A 215 -8.00 -13.69 -2.58
C VAL A 215 -9.29 -12.93 -2.87
N LYS A 216 -9.22 -11.60 -2.75
CA LYS A 216 -10.34 -10.69 -3.06
C LYS A 216 -10.09 -10.04 -4.41
N LEU A 217 -10.99 -10.27 -5.38
CA LEU A 217 -10.83 -9.66 -6.70
C LEU A 217 -11.29 -8.20 -6.69
N LEU A 218 -10.41 -7.33 -7.15
CA LEU A 218 -10.73 -5.94 -7.48
C LEU A 218 -11.33 -5.93 -8.89
N GLY A 219 -12.65 -5.83 -8.96
CA GLY A 219 -13.39 -5.89 -10.21
C GLY A 219 -13.52 -4.54 -10.92
N ARG A 220 -14.51 -4.43 -11.77
CA ARG A 220 -14.81 -3.19 -12.50
C ARG A 220 -15.04 -2.02 -11.56
N GLY A 221 -14.51 -0.86 -11.90
CA GLY A 221 -14.59 0.35 -11.06
C GLY A 221 -13.42 0.51 -10.07
N PHE A 222 -12.50 -0.46 -10.04
CA PHE A 222 -11.22 -0.31 -9.35
C PHE A 222 -10.11 0.00 -10.36
N ALA A 223 -9.17 0.82 -9.94
CA ALA A 223 -7.88 1.00 -10.58
C ALA A 223 -6.77 0.61 -9.60
N TRP A 224 -5.86 -0.22 -10.07
CA TRP A 224 -4.59 -0.52 -9.44
C TRP A 224 -3.47 -0.09 -10.38
N LEU A 225 -2.58 0.77 -9.90
CA LEU A 225 -1.49 1.34 -10.67
C LEU A 225 -0.17 0.97 -9.99
N ASP A 226 0.67 0.22 -10.71
CA ASP A 226 2.06 -0.07 -10.34
C ASP A 226 2.95 0.96 -11.05
N THR A 227 3.53 1.89 -10.30
CA THR A 227 4.33 3.00 -10.83
C THR A 227 5.80 2.61 -11.04
N GLY A 228 6.04 1.39 -11.52
CA GLY A 228 7.37 0.79 -11.63
C GLY A 228 8.20 1.23 -12.84
N THR A 229 7.61 1.91 -13.83
CA THR A 229 8.26 2.38 -15.06
C THR A 229 7.97 3.86 -15.31
N MET A 230 8.69 4.50 -16.25
CA MET A 230 8.45 5.91 -16.63
C MET A 230 7.02 6.11 -17.14
N ASP A 231 6.56 5.22 -18.02
CA ASP A 231 5.22 5.31 -18.62
C ASP A 231 4.14 5.12 -17.55
N SER A 232 4.25 4.09 -16.70
CA SER A 232 3.28 3.85 -15.64
C SER A 232 3.25 4.95 -14.57
N LEU A 233 4.36 5.66 -14.34
CA LEU A 233 4.40 6.83 -13.46
C LEU A 233 3.62 8.01 -14.06
N ILE A 234 3.77 8.26 -15.37
CA ILE A 234 3.03 9.30 -16.09
C ILE A 234 1.54 8.96 -16.10
N GLU A 235 1.19 7.73 -16.50
CA GLU A 235 -0.20 7.24 -16.55
C GLU A 235 -0.89 7.37 -15.18
N ALA A 236 -0.19 7.05 -14.09
CA ALA A 236 -0.72 7.23 -12.75
C ALA A 236 -1.04 8.69 -12.43
N GLY A 237 -0.15 9.62 -12.81
CA GLY A 237 -0.38 11.06 -12.66
C GLY A 237 -1.57 11.56 -13.49
N GLU A 238 -1.70 11.11 -14.73
CA GLU A 238 -2.82 11.44 -15.62
C GLU A 238 -4.14 10.88 -15.10
N PHE A 239 -4.15 9.63 -14.63
CA PHE A 239 -5.32 9.01 -14.01
C PHE A 239 -5.80 9.81 -12.79
N VAL A 240 -4.90 10.11 -11.84
CA VAL A 240 -5.24 10.88 -10.64
C VAL A 240 -5.79 12.25 -11.03
N LYS A 241 -5.10 12.98 -11.91
CA LYS A 241 -5.54 14.29 -12.41
C LYS A 241 -6.94 14.24 -13.05
N MET A 242 -7.19 13.24 -13.88
CA MET A 242 -8.48 13.08 -14.56
C MET A 242 -9.61 12.85 -13.55
N VAL A 243 -9.41 11.93 -12.61
CA VAL A 243 -10.43 11.59 -11.61
C VAL A 243 -10.70 12.78 -10.69
N GLU A 244 -9.67 13.41 -10.15
CA GLU A 244 -9.82 14.56 -9.25
C GLU A 244 -10.53 15.73 -9.93
N ASN A 245 -10.16 16.04 -11.17
CA ASN A 245 -10.82 17.11 -11.94
C ASN A 245 -12.28 16.82 -12.28
N ARG A 246 -12.61 15.55 -12.56
CA ARG A 246 -13.98 15.17 -12.92
C ARG A 246 -14.92 15.06 -11.72
N GLN A 247 -14.39 14.56 -10.59
CA GLN A 247 -15.20 14.36 -9.39
C GLN A 247 -15.17 15.57 -8.44
N GLY A 248 -14.22 16.48 -8.61
CA GLY A 248 -14.04 17.65 -7.73
C GLY A 248 -13.56 17.28 -6.33
N ILE A 249 -12.91 16.14 -6.18
CA ILE A 249 -12.37 15.60 -4.92
C ILE A 249 -10.86 15.38 -5.05
N GLN A 250 -10.20 15.08 -3.93
CA GLN A 250 -8.80 14.65 -3.91
C GLN A 250 -8.72 13.15 -3.63
N ILE A 251 -7.91 12.43 -4.40
CA ILE A 251 -7.58 11.03 -4.12
C ILE A 251 -6.50 11.01 -3.04
N SER A 252 -6.65 10.12 -2.05
CA SER A 252 -5.62 9.89 -1.02
C SER A 252 -5.23 11.15 -0.23
N ALA A 253 -6.21 12.02 0.05
CA ALA A 253 -6.02 13.16 0.94
C ALA A 253 -5.96 12.66 2.39
N VAL A 254 -4.75 12.41 2.90
CA VAL A 254 -4.53 11.73 4.18
C VAL A 254 -5.14 12.48 5.37
N GLU A 255 -5.10 13.81 5.39
CA GLU A 255 -5.71 14.62 6.45
C GLU A 255 -7.24 14.58 6.39
N GLU A 256 -7.83 14.51 5.20
CA GLU A 256 -9.27 14.32 5.04
C GLU A 256 -9.70 12.95 5.58
N ILE A 257 -8.96 11.88 5.22
CA ILE A 257 -9.23 10.52 5.72
C ILE A 257 -9.12 10.49 7.24
N ALA A 258 -8.10 11.11 7.82
CA ALA A 258 -7.93 11.23 9.26
C ALA A 258 -9.10 11.96 9.92
N TYR A 259 -9.56 13.06 9.33
CA TYR A 259 -10.70 13.81 9.82
C TYR A 259 -12.01 13.02 9.75
N LYS A 260 -12.27 12.34 8.62
CA LYS A 260 -13.45 11.48 8.45
C LYS A 260 -13.47 10.29 9.41
N ASN A 261 -12.30 9.75 9.72
CA ASN A 261 -12.16 8.67 10.71
C ASN A 261 -12.23 9.20 12.17
N GLY A 262 -12.34 10.51 12.39
CA GLY A 262 -12.36 11.11 13.73
C GLY A 262 -11.01 11.08 14.44
N TRP A 263 -9.90 10.91 13.71
CA TRP A 263 -8.55 10.86 14.28
C TRP A 263 -7.92 12.23 14.50
N ILE A 264 -8.39 13.24 13.76
CA ILE A 264 -8.04 14.64 13.96
C ILE A 264 -9.30 15.50 14.05
N THR A 265 -9.18 16.66 14.72
CA THR A 265 -10.29 17.62 14.83
C THR A 265 -10.41 18.50 13.59
N LYS A 266 -11.52 19.24 13.49
CA LYS A 266 -11.71 20.24 12.43
C LYS A 266 -10.64 21.33 12.47
N GLU A 267 -10.25 21.76 13.67
CA GLU A 267 -9.21 22.76 13.87
C GLU A 267 -7.88 22.27 13.33
N LYS A 268 -7.53 21.00 13.59
CA LYS A 268 -6.31 20.39 13.08
C LYS A 268 -6.31 20.27 11.55
N LEU A 269 -7.46 19.93 10.95
CA LEU A 269 -7.63 19.91 9.51
C LEU A 269 -7.45 21.33 8.90
N LEU A 270 -7.98 22.36 9.56
CA LEU A 270 -7.79 23.76 9.13
C LEU A 270 -6.35 24.23 9.27
N GLU A 271 -5.61 23.79 10.31
CA GLU A 271 -4.16 24.03 10.43
C GLU A 271 -3.40 23.45 9.23
N SER A 272 -3.69 22.19 8.87
CA SER A 272 -3.11 21.53 7.70
C SER A 272 -3.45 22.27 6.40
N ALA A 273 -4.71 22.69 6.23
CA ALA A 273 -5.13 23.50 5.10
C ALA A 273 -4.38 24.84 5.01
N ALA A 274 -4.12 25.48 6.15
CA ALA A 274 -3.35 26.73 6.22
C ALA A 274 -1.87 26.50 5.87
N LYS A 275 -1.27 25.39 6.32
CA LYS A 275 0.10 24.98 5.98
C LYS A 275 0.28 24.82 4.46
N TYR A 276 -0.69 24.22 3.77
CA TYR A 276 -0.66 24.03 2.31
C TYR A 276 -1.07 25.31 1.53
N GLY A 277 -1.61 26.32 2.20
CA GLY A 277 -1.85 27.65 1.68
C GLY A 277 -2.83 27.70 0.52
N LYS A 278 -2.37 28.27 -0.62
CA LYS A 278 -3.19 28.45 -1.83
C LYS A 278 -3.18 27.25 -2.79
N SER A 279 -2.50 26.16 -2.43
CA SER A 279 -2.48 24.96 -3.26
C SER A 279 -3.89 24.38 -3.42
N PRO A 280 -4.21 23.71 -4.54
CA PRO A 280 -5.49 23.01 -4.70
C PRO A 280 -5.77 22.03 -3.56
N TYR A 281 -4.75 21.33 -3.08
CA TYR A 281 -4.82 20.42 -1.94
C TYR A 281 -5.25 21.13 -0.64
N GLY A 282 -4.61 22.24 -0.29
CA GLY A 282 -4.98 23.04 0.90
C GLY A 282 -6.39 23.63 0.80
N GLN A 283 -6.80 24.09 -0.40
CA GLN A 283 -8.17 24.56 -0.63
C GLN A 283 -9.21 23.46 -0.49
N HIS A 284 -8.88 22.23 -0.95
CA HIS A 284 -9.74 21.06 -0.78
C HIS A 284 -9.95 20.76 0.72
N LEU A 285 -8.88 20.65 1.51
CA LEU A 285 -8.99 20.39 2.96
C LEU A 285 -9.86 21.44 3.67
N ARG A 286 -9.75 22.72 3.26
CA ARG A 286 -10.61 23.79 3.79
C ARG A 286 -12.08 23.56 3.46
N LYS A 287 -12.41 23.18 2.21
CA LYS A 287 -13.79 22.85 1.79
C LYS A 287 -14.35 21.66 2.58
N VAL A 288 -13.51 20.65 2.85
CA VAL A 288 -13.89 19.50 3.69
C VAL A 288 -14.21 19.96 5.11
N ALA A 289 -13.33 20.75 5.74
CA ALA A 289 -13.52 21.27 7.09
C ALA A 289 -14.78 22.16 7.21
N GLU A 290 -15.12 22.90 6.16
CA GLU A 290 -16.32 23.75 6.09
C GLU A 290 -17.60 22.96 5.73
N GLY A 291 -17.52 21.66 5.51
CA GLY A 291 -18.67 20.81 5.15
C GLY A 291 -19.25 21.08 3.76
N LYS A 292 -18.44 21.66 2.86
CA LYS A 292 -18.85 21.99 1.49
C LYS A 292 -18.79 20.79 0.54
N ILE A 293 -18.05 19.74 0.93
CA ILE A 293 -17.93 18.49 0.17
C ILE A 293 -18.74 17.43 0.90
N LYS A 294 -19.72 16.83 0.19
CA LYS A 294 -20.60 15.76 0.70
C LYS A 294 -20.53 14.60 -0.27
N TYR A 295 -20.15 13.41 0.18
CA TYR A 295 -20.16 12.12 -0.56
C TYR A 295 -20.15 10.94 0.40
#